data_0c220cbdb55ab9004ecb0f816cf628c6
#
_entry.id   0c220cbdb55ab9004ecb0f816cf628c6
#
_cell.length_a   1.000
_cell.length_b   1.000
_cell.length_c   1.000
_cell.angle_alpha   90.00
_cell.angle_beta   90.00
_cell.angle_gamma   90.00
#
_symmetry.space_group_name_H-M   'P 1'
#
loop_
_entity.id
_entity.type
_entity.pdbx_description
1 polymer ?
#
loop_
_entity_poly.entity_id
_entity_poly.type
_entity_poly.pdbx_seq_one_letter_code
_entity_poly.pdbx_strand_id
1 'polypeptide(L)'
;VIFSLRGIAKIVSVVTLVSVLFTSSLVVGAEPKKVRIGFTTFTMEQLPYQLAKQRGYFKYEGLNPEFIKMSGPAIDMAIASEDILYSSASTSAIRAGVSGISAKVLWVGSGIAIMVLMVKPEIKRISDLKGKRIGVARVGSSADLGIRAMIKAKGVDPRDVTIISIGSTETRLAALKAGSIEAAPLTVPANFLAEAAGLKSLGFIGDYLPTSFGGLGIHSAALNREPKVVEALVRIGLKGLRVMKQDKAFAVDFMRAFSNLKDKILAEQVYDLTIGYFTDDGVLSEKEQKDILEMAGKELKVEKSINPGVFDFSIARKVNKDLANWEP
;
A
#
# COMPACT_ATOMS: atom_id res chain seq x y z
N VAL A 1 -3.77 -80.76 -66.21
CA VAL A 1 -2.90 -79.89 -66.98
C VAL A 1 -2.13 -78.98 -66.02
N ILE A 2 -0.88 -79.16 -66.10
CA ILE A 2 0.26 -78.61 -65.41
C ILE A 2 0.42 -77.11 -65.70
N PHE A 3 0.78 -76.32 -64.74
CA PHE A 3 1.72 -75.14 -64.79
C PHE A 3 2.03 -74.69 -63.38
N SER A 4 3.14 -75.06 -62.93
CA SER A 4 4.48 -74.49 -62.88
C SER A 4 4.60 -73.24 -62.02
N LEU A 5 5.14 -73.48 -60.87
CA LEU A 5 5.74 -72.48 -59.95
C LEU A 5 7.01 -71.90 -60.53
N ARG A 6 7.20 -70.60 -60.37
CA ARG A 6 8.49 -69.93 -60.10
C ARG A 6 8.24 -68.46 -59.85
N GLY A 7 8.35 -68.04 -58.66
CA GLY A 7 9.52 -67.31 -58.19
C GLY A 7 9.20 -65.83 -58.14
N ILE A 8 8.68 -65.35 -57.04
CA ILE A 8 8.76 -63.91 -56.72
C ILE A 8 9.41 -63.79 -55.37
N ALA A 9 10.58 -63.18 -55.40
CA ALA A 9 11.43 -62.95 -54.29
C ALA A 9 10.73 -62.02 -53.28
N LYS A 10 10.87 -62.38 -52.03
CA LYS A 10 10.46 -61.59 -50.88
C LYS A 10 11.31 -60.35 -50.80
N ILE A 11 10.71 -59.14 -51.01
CA ILE A 11 11.21 -57.87 -50.48
C ILE A 11 10.42 -57.61 -49.22
N VAL A 12 10.98 -57.98 -48.10
CA VAL A 12 10.51 -57.61 -46.79
C VAL A 12 11.05 -56.22 -46.57
N SER A 13 10.26 -55.16 -46.89
CA SER A 13 10.52 -53.79 -46.42
C SER A 13 10.15 -53.76 -44.97
N VAL A 14 11.17 -53.75 -44.12
CA VAL A 14 11.07 -53.36 -42.73
C VAL A 14 10.84 -51.89 -42.69
N VAL A 15 9.59 -51.47 -42.65
CA VAL A 15 9.23 -50.11 -42.30
C VAL A 15 9.44 -49.98 -40.79
N THR A 16 10.64 -49.52 -40.43
CA THR A 16 10.92 -49.09 -39.04
C THR A 16 10.14 -47.84 -38.79
N LEU A 17 8.98 -48.00 -38.17
CA LEU A 17 8.16 -46.88 -37.65
C LEU A 17 8.91 -46.27 -36.47
N VAL A 18 9.74 -45.27 -36.74
CA VAL A 18 10.32 -44.45 -35.70
C VAL A 18 9.19 -43.58 -35.15
N SER A 19 8.52 -44.12 -34.15
CA SER A 19 7.60 -43.35 -33.30
C SER A 19 8.44 -42.36 -32.49
N VAL A 20 8.65 -41.15 -33.03
CA VAL A 20 9.11 -40.00 -32.27
C VAL A 20 7.98 -39.66 -31.30
N LEU A 21 8.05 -40.24 -30.11
CA LEU A 21 7.29 -39.81 -28.97
C LEU A 21 7.75 -38.35 -28.65
N PHE A 22 7.09 -37.40 -29.29
CA PHE A 22 7.03 -36.03 -28.75
C PHE A 22 6.35 -36.15 -27.39
N THR A 23 7.13 -36.43 -26.35
CA THR A 23 6.74 -36.12 -24.98
C THR A 23 6.68 -34.61 -24.90
N SER A 24 5.56 -34.06 -25.31
CA SER A 24 5.18 -32.74 -24.89
C SER A 24 5.16 -32.77 -23.36
N SER A 25 6.28 -32.47 -22.73
CA SER A 25 6.31 -32.14 -21.32
C SER A 25 5.38 -30.96 -21.17
N LEU A 26 4.12 -31.26 -20.84
CA LEU A 26 3.26 -30.27 -20.25
C LEU A 26 4.05 -29.73 -19.05
N VAL A 27 4.69 -28.59 -19.24
CA VAL A 27 5.17 -27.81 -18.12
C VAL A 27 3.91 -27.42 -17.35
N VAL A 28 3.51 -28.33 -16.45
CA VAL A 28 2.52 -27.99 -15.43
C VAL A 28 3.19 -26.89 -14.63
N GLY A 29 2.92 -25.67 -15.03
CA GLY A 29 3.38 -24.50 -14.28
C GLY A 29 2.94 -24.71 -12.84
N ALA A 30 3.90 -24.68 -11.90
CA ALA A 30 3.58 -24.80 -10.49
C ALA A 30 2.45 -23.81 -10.15
N GLU A 31 1.46 -24.26 -9.39
CA GLU A 31 0.38 -23.37 -8.96
C GLU A 31 0.96 -22.12 -8.29
N PRO A 32 0.46 -20.93 -8.62
CA PRO A 32 0.97 -19.70 -8.05
C PRO A 32 0.89 -19.75 -6.52
N LYS A 33 2.01 -19.45 -5.87
CA LYS A 33 2.10 -19.46 -4.41
C LYS A 33 1.16 -18.43 -3.81
N LYS A 34 0.27 -18.84 -2.92
CA LYS A 34 -0.58 -17.94 -2.17
C LYS A 34 0.26 -17.08 -1.21
N VAL A 35 0.01 -15.77 -1.24
CA VAL A 35 0.70 -14.80 -0.37
C VAL A 35 -0.35 -13.92 0.29
N ARG A 36 -0.45 -14.01 1.63
CA ARG A 36 -1.38 -13.19 2.42
C ARG A 36 -0.75 -11.85 2.74
N ILE A 37 -1.44 -10.76 2.36
CA ILE A 37 -0.98 -9.39 2.56
C ILE A 37 -2.03 -8.63 3.35
N GLY A 38 -1.70 -8.25 4.58
CA GLY A 38 -2.56 -7.42 5.42
C GLY A 38 -2.65 -5.99 4.91
N PHE A 39 -3.83 -5.38 4.96
CA PHE A 39 -4.03 -3.97 4.63
C PHE A 39 -5.17 -3.37 5.45
N THR A 40 -5.21 -2.02 5.59
CA THR A 40 -6.19 -1.35 6.44
C THR A 40 -7.46 -0.96 5.69
N THR A 41 -7.35 -0.12 4.69
CA THR A 41 -8.47 0.38 3.89
C THR A 41 -8.09 0.52 2.42
N PHE A 42 -9.10 0.60 1.55
CA PHE A 42 -8.90 0.87 0.13
C PHE A 42 -8.71 2.38 -0.10
N THR A 43 -7.47 2.83 -0.01
CA THR A 43 -7.05 4.22 -0.27
C THR A 43 -5.92 4.25 -1.30
N MET A 44 -5.43 5.45 -1.62
CA MET A 44 -4.29 5.64 -2.53
C MET A 44 -3.03 4.84 -2.10
N GLU A 45 -2.89 4.54 -0.80
CA GLU A 45 -1.76 3.75 -0.29
C GLU A 45 -1.71 2.31 -0.85
N GLN A 46 -2.89 1.75 -1.20
CA GLN A 46 -3.01 0.40 -1.75
C GLN A 46 -2.86 0.37 -3.27
N LEU A 47 -2.96 1.52 -3.92
CA LEU A 47 -3.04 1.62 -5.36
C LEU A 47 -1.86 0.94 -6.09
N PRO A 48 -0.59 1.09 -5.66
CA PRO A 48 0.53 0.43 -6.33
C PRO A 48 0.36 -1.10 -6.44
N TYR A 49 0.01 -1.78 -5.36
CA TYR A 49 -0.19 -3.23 -5.38
C TYR A 49 -1.44 -3.64 -6.17
N GLN A 50 -2.49 -2.84 -6.14
CA GLN A 50 -3.71 -3.15 -6.88
C GLN A 50 -3.54 -2.96 -8.38
N LEU A 51 -2.83 -1.91 -8.82
CA LEU A 51 -2.44 -1.71 -10.22
C LEU A 51 -1.53 -2.84 -10.70
N ALA A 52 -0.55 -3.22 -9.90
CA ALA A 52 0.34 -4.34 -10.19
C ALA A 52 -0.43 -5.67 -10.34
N LYS A 53 -1.45 -5.90 -9.50
CA LYS A 53 -2.34 -7.07 -9.62
C LYS A 53 -3.12 -7.03 -10.92
N GLN A 54 -3.69 -5.89 -11.29
CA GLN A 54 -4.45 -5.70 -12.51
C GLN A 54 -3.58 -5.90 -13.77
N ARG A 55 -2.31 -5.47 -13.72
CA ARG A 55 -1.31 -5.69 -14.78
C ARG A 55 -0.75 -7.14 -14.79
N GLY A 56 -1.18 -8.01 -13.89
CA GLY A 56 -0.76 -9.41 -13.85
C GLY A 56 0.64 -9.65 -13.27
N TYR A 57 1.28 -8.64 -12.64
CA TYR A 57 2.67 -8.77 -12.15
C TYR A 57 2.82 -9.82 -11.05
N PHE A 58 1.80 -10.03 -10.22
CA PHE A 58 1.80 -11.14 -9.25
C PHE A 58 1.87 -12.50 -9.94
N LYS A 59 1.06 -12.70 -10.99
CA LYS A 59 1.04 -13.94 -11.76
C LYS A 59 2.40 -14.17 -12.45
N TYR A 60 2.99 -13.11 -13.00
CA TYR A 60 4.31 -13.18 -13.63
C TYR A 60 5.40 -13.63 -12.65
N GLU A 61 5.34 -13.21 -11.40
CA GLU A 61 6.25 -13.63 -10.32
C GLU A 61 5.83 -14.98 -9.67
N GLY A 62 4.84 -15.68 -10.22
CA GLY A 62 4.36 -16.96 -9.68
C GLY A 62 3.62 -16.84 -8.35
N LEU A 63 3.06 -15.66 -8.05
CA LEU A 63 2.34 -15.37 -6.81
C LEU A 63 0.84 -15.19 -7.04
N ASN A 64 0.06 -15.60 -6.04
CA ASN A 64 -1.38 -15.36 -5.95
C ASN A 64 -1.68 -14.55 -4.67
N PRO A 65 -1.91 -13.22 -4.77
CA PRO A 65 -2.10 -12.37 -3.61
C PRO A 65 -3.51 -12.53 -3.01
N GLU A 66 -3.55 -12.77 -1.72
CA GLU A 66 -4.75 -12.69 -0.88
C GLU A 66 -4.64 -11.45 0.00
N PHE A 67 -5.37 -10.39 -0.37
CA PHE A 67 -5.40 -9.15 0.41
C PHE A 67 -6.42 -9.28 1.55
N ILE A 68 -5.94 -9.21 2.80
CA ILE A 68 -6.74 -9.38 4.01
C ILE A 68 -6.97 -8.02 4.65
N LYS A 69 -8.23 -7.54 4.63
CA LYS A 69 -8.59 -6.28 5.29
C LYS A 69 -8.64 -6.47 6.80
N MET A 70 -7.86 -5.67 7.51
CA MET A 70 -7.74 -5.72 8.97
C MET A 70 -7.63 -4.31 9.53
N SER A 71 -7.95 -4.13 10.82
CA SER A 71 -7.60 -2.87 11.50
C SER A 71 -6.08 -2.75 11.70
N GLY A 72 -5.57 -1.53 11.81
CA GLY A 72 -4.12 -1.32 12.07
C GLY A 72 -3.61 -2.14 13.27
N PRO A 73 -4.25 -2.07 14.46
CA PRO A 73 -3.86 -2.89 15.59
C PRO A 73 -3.91 -4.40 15.33
N ALA A 74 -4.88 -4.88 14.53
CA ALA A 74 -4.94 -6.30 14.17
C ALA A 74 -3.78 -6.70 13.24
N ILE A 75 -3.35 -5.83 12.31
CA ILE A 75 -2.14 -6.06 11.51
C ILE A 75 -0.90 -6.09 12.42
N ASP A 76 -0.78 -5.13 13.35
CA ASP A 76 0.35 -5.06 14.29
C ASP A 76 0.47 -6.38 15.07
N MET A 77 -0.64 -6.91 15.58
CA MET A 77 -0.70 -8.19 16.30
C MET A 77 -0.37 -9.37 15.39
N ALA A 78 -0.93 -9.42 14.18
CA ALA A 78 -0.73 -10.52 13.25
C ALA A 78 0.72 -10.57 12.71
N ILE A 79 1.40 -9.42 12.57
CA ILE A 79 2.84 -9.37 12.30
C ILE A 79 3.61 -9.88 13.52
N ALA A 80 3.23 -9.49 14.72
CA ALA A 80 3.90 -9.90 15.95
C ALA A 80 3.82 -11.41 16.22
N SER A 81 2.67 -12.04 15.89
CA SER A 81 2.43 -13.49 16.03
C SER A 81 2.89 -14.30 14.81
N GLU A 82 3.41 -13.65 13.76
CA GLU A 82 3.75 -14.27 12.46
C GLU A 82 2.57 -14.90 11.70
N ASP A 83 1.32 -14.59 12.08
CA ASP A 83 0.12 -15.03 11.35
C ASP A 83 0.05 -14.44 9.95
N ILE A 84 0.60 -13.22 9.78
CA ILE A 84 0.90 -12.59 8.50
C ILE A 84 2.37 -12.14 8.48
N LEU A 85 3.08 -12.51 7.39
CA LEU A 85 4.46 -12.07 7.20
C LEU A 85 4.57 -10.75 6.42
N TYR A 86 3.50 -10.32 5.74
CA TYR A 86 3.49 -9.20 4.80
C TYR A 86 2.33 -8.25 5.05
N SER A 87 2.61 -6.94 5.02
CA SER A 87 1.59 -5.89 5.08
C SER A 87 1.90 -4.79 4.08
N SER A 88 0.89 -4.36 3.33
CA SER A 88 1.00 -3.15 2.50
C SER A 88 0.74 -1.87 3.28
N ALA A 89 0.39 -1.96 4.57
CA ALA A 89 0.39 -0.85 5.52
C ALA A 89 1.74 -0.82 6.26
N SER A 90 2.74 -0.16 5.66
CA SER A 90 4.12 -0.07 6.19
C SER A 90 4.19 0.51 7.62
N THR A 91 3.25 1.39 7.99
CA THR A 91 3.11 1.92 9.36
C THR A 91 2.97 0.82 10.42
N SER A 92 2.30 -0.29 10.11
CA SER A 92 2.17 -1.41 11.06
C SER A 92 3.52 -2.08 11.34
N ALA A 93 4.37 -2.27 10.32
CA ALA A 93 5.72 -2.80 10.53
C ALA A 93 6.62 -1.80 11.28
N ILE A 94 6.46 -0.49 11.05
CA ILE A 94 7.17 0.55 11.84
C ILE A 94 6.77 0.45 13.31
N ARG A 95 5.48 0.40 13.61
CA ARG A 95 4.98 0.30 14.99
C ARG A 95 5.47 -0.97 15.68
N ALA A 96 5.41 -2.11 14.96
CA ALA A 96 5.94 -3.38 15.43
C ALA A 96 7.44 -3.28 15.75
N GLY A 97 8.24 -2.75 14.81
CA GLY A 97 9.68 -2.58 14.98
C GLY A 97 10.05 -1.64 16.11
N VAL A 98 9.35 -0.52 16.27
CA VAL A 98 9.52 0.42 17.38
C VAL A 98 9.15 -0.22 18.72
N SER A 99 8.17 -1.12 18.76
CA SER A 99 7.77 -1.88 19.93
C SER A 99 8.73 -3.06 20.25
N GLY A 100 9.79 -3.25 19.45
CA GLY A 100 10.79 -4.31 19.67
C GLY A 100 10.50 -5.64 18.96
N ILE A 101 9.46 -5.68 18.11
CA ILE A 101 9.16 -6.85 17.27
C ILE A 101 10.09 -6.85 16.07
N SER A 102 10.50 -8.05 15.63
CA SER A 102 11.38 -8.21 14.47
C SER A 102 10.63 -7.92 13.15
N ALA A 103 10.43 -6.63 12.87
CA ALA A 103 9.73 -6.16 11.67
C ALA A 103 10.60 -5.18 10.88
N LYS A 104 10.40 -5.14 9.57
CA LYS A 104 11.12 -4.26 8.65
C LYS A 104 10.18 -3.64 7.63
N VAL A 105 10.54 -2.46 7.12
CA VAL A 105 9.92 -1.79 5.98
C VAL A 105 10.90 -1.83 4.82
N LEU A 106 10.47 -2.39 3.69
CA LEU A 106 11.32 -2.65 2.54
C LEU A 106 11.14 -1.64 1.41
N TRP A 107 10.01 -0.99 1.32
CA TRP A 107 9.74 0.18 0.47
C TRP A 107 8.54 0.95 1.01
N VAL A 108 8.42 2.23 0.66
CA VAL A 108 7.39 3.15 1.14
C VAL A 108 6.78 3.91 -0.05
N GLY A 109 5.46 3.99 -0.09
CA GLY A 109 4.73 4.77 -1.11
C GLY A 109 4.92 6.27 -0.93
N SER A 110 4.72 6.77 0.30
CA SER A 110 4.87 8.19 0.63
C SER A 110 5.41 8.35 2.05
N GLY A 111 6.24 9.36 2.27
CA GLY A 111 6.79 9.75 3.57
C GLY A 111 5.85 10.63 4.42
N ILE A 112 4.64 10.89 3.94
CA ILE A 112 3.65 11.72 4.63
C ILE A 112 2.26 11.09 4.60
N ALA A 113 1.42 11.46 5.57
CA ALA A 113 0.01 11.06 5.57
C ALA A 113 -0.79 11.87 4.56
N ILE A 114 -1.36 11.22 3.54
CA ILE A 114 -2.21 11.89 2.54
C ILE A 114 -3.62 12.06 3.13
N MET A 115 -3.73 13.01 4.06
CA MET A 115 -4.97 13.37 4.76
C MET A 115 -5.21 14.88 4.69
N VAL A 116 -6.47 15.26 4.51
CA VAL A 116 -6.93 16.65 4.46
C VAL A 116 -7.76 16.95 5.70
N LEU A 117 -7.51 18.08 6.37
CA LEU A 117 -8.37 18.57 7.45
C LEU A 117 -9.64 19.16 6.84
N MET A 118 -10.75 18.44 7.00
CA MET A 118 -12.07 18.89 6.59
C MET A 118 -12.82 19.49 7.77
N VAL A 119 -13.55 20.57 7.53
CA VAL A 119 -14.27 21.37 8.55
C VAL A 119 -15.65 21.76 8.07
N LYS A 120 -16.51 22.15 9.01
CA LYS A 120 -17.80 22.78 8.72
C LYS A 120 -17.61 24.15 8.03
N PRO A 121 -18.59 24.60 7.21
CA PRO A 121 -18.46 25.81 6.37
C PRO A 121 -18.20 27.12 7.16
N GLU A 122 -18.65 27.19 8.42
CA GLU A 122 -18.44 28.35 9.30
C GLU A 122 -16.99 28.52 9.78
N ILE A 123 -16.20 27.42 9.76
CA ILE A 123 -14.78 27.43 10.15
C ILE A 123 -13.95 27.83 8.92
N LYS A 124 -13.28 28.97 9.02
CA LYS A 124 -12.52 29.56 7.89
C LYS A 124 -11.00 29.40 8.04
N ARG A 125 -10.52 29.25 9.26
CA ARG A 125 -9.10 29.18 9.62
C ARG A 125 -8.87 28.33 10.86
N ILE A 126 -7.64 27.90 11.05
CA ILE A 126 -7.27 26.99 12.17
C ILE A 126 -7.61 27.58 13.53
N SER A 127 -7.51 28.92 13.71
CA SER A 127 -7.87 29.55 14.98
C SER A 127 -9.35 29.41 15.37
N ASP A 128 -10.24 29.19 14.39
CA ASP A 128 -11.67 29.00 14.63
C ASP A 128 -11.99 27.63 15.25
N LEU A 129 -10.99 26.75 15.31
CA LEU A 129 -11.10 25.41 15.93
C LEU A 129 -11.04 25.46 17.46
N LYS A 130 -10.69 26.59 18.08
CA LYS A 130 -10.72 26.72 19.54
C LYS A 130 -12.10 26.39 20.11
N GLY A 131 -12.12 25.52 21.13
CA GLY A 131 -13.35 24.99 21.74
C GLY A 131 -14.14 24.01 20.88
N LYS A 132 -13.66 23.63 19.68
CA LYS A 132 -14.36 22.72 18.76
C LYS A 132 -13.95 21.27 18.97
N ARG A 133 -14.84 20.35 18.52
CA ARG A 133 -14.62 18.90 18.53
C ARG A 133 -14.00 18.48 17.21
N ILE A 134 -12.88 17.78 17.29
CA ILE A 134 -12.18 17.25 16.14
C ILE A 134 -12.21 15.71 16.23
N GLY A 135 -12.83 15.05 15.25
CA GLY A 135 -12.91 13.61 15.19
C GLY A 135 -11.66 13.01 14.56
N VAL A 136 -11.00 12.10 15.26
CA VAL A 136 -9.83 11.35 14.77
C VAL A 136 -10.10 9.85 14.74
N ALA A 137 -9.20 9.06 14.13
CA ALA A 137 -9.34 7.60 14.13
C ALA A 137 -9.31 7.04 15.56
N ARG A 138 -8.31 7.46 16.32
CA ARG A 138 -8.07 7.14 17.73
C ARG A 138 -7.17 8.23 18.31
N VAL A 139 -7.36 8.59 19.56
CA VAL A 139 -6.42 9.46 20.28
C VAL A 139 -5.04 8.79 20.30
N GLY A 140 -4.00 9.55 19.96
CA GLY A 140 -2.63 9.07 19.77
C GLY A 140 -2.36 8.42 18.40
N SER A 141 -3.33 8.38 17.48
CA SER A 141 -3.08 7.94 16.09
C SER A 141 -2.36 9.02 15.27
N SER A 142 -1.82 8.64 14.10
CA SER A 142 -1.23 9.59 13.15
C SER A 142 -2.17 10.76 12.82
N ALA A 143 -3.48 10.49 12.72
CA ALA A 143 -4.48 11.53 12.50
C ALA A 143 -4.56 12.54 13.66
N ASP A 144 -4.50 12.09 14.92
CA ASP A 144 -4.47 12.96 16.11
C ASP A 144 -3.15 13.74 16.19
N LEU A 145 -2.03 13.03 16.05
CA LEU A 145 -0.70 13.67 16.12
C LEU A 145 -0.53 14.72 15.02
N GLY A 146 -0.98 14.42 13.79
CA GLY A 146 -0.93 15.35 12.68
C GLY A 146 -1.79 16.58 12.89
N ILE A 147 -3.03 16.43 13.41
CA ILE A 147 -3.89 17.55 13.77
C ILE A 147 -3.23 18.42 14.83
N ARG A 148 -2.71 17.82 15.91
CA ARG A 148 -2.03 18.58 16.97
C ARG A 148 -0.81 19.32 16.44
N ALA A 149 -0.02 18.70 15.56
CA ALA A 149 1.12 19.34 14.92
C ALA A 149 0.69 20.51 14.03
N MET A 150 -0.34 20.32 13.19
CA MET A 150 -0.88 21.35 12.30
C MET A 150 -1.42 22.56 13.08
N ILE A 151 -2.28 22.35 14.08
CA ILE A 151 -2.88 23.46 14.86
C ILE A 151 -1.82 24.20 15.67
N LYS A 152 -0.83 23.48 16.22
CA LYS A 152 0.31 24.10 16.92
C LYS A 152 1.16 24.94 15.97
N ALA A 153 1.49 24.44 14.78
CA ALA A 153 2.26 25.19 13.78
C ALA A 153 1.52 26.46 13.29
N LYS A 154 0.19 26.48 13.40
CA LYS A 154 -0.66 27.63 13.07
C LYS A 154 -0.98 28.52 14.30
N GLY A 155 -0.25 28.38 15.41
CA GLY A 155 -0.35 29.22 16.59
C GLY A 155 -1.55 28.97 17.51
N VAL A 156 -2.18 27.79 17.40
CA VAL A 156 -3.25 27.36 18.32
C VAL A 156 -2.70 26.33 19.29
N ASP A 157 -3.02 26.47 20.59
CA ASP A 157 -2.67 25.43 21.56
C ASP A 157 -3.51 24.18 21.32
N PRO A 158 -2.90 22.99 21.15
CA PRO A 158 -3.64 21.74 20.99
C PRO A 158 -4.58 21.41 22.17
N ARG A 159 -4.42 22.05 23.32
CA ARG A 159 -5.31 21.90 24.48
C ARG A 159 -6.61 22.70 24.33
N ASP A 160 -6.64 23.69 23.43
CA ASP A 160 -7.82 24.51 23.15
C ASP A 160 -8.87 23.78 22.28
N VAL A 161 -8.61 22.55 21.85
CA VAL A 161 -9.51 21.73 21.02
C VAL A 161 -9.87 20.41 21.73
N THR A 162 -11.06 19.88 21.44
CA THR A 162 -11.48 18.59 21.97
C THR A 162 -11.28 17.50 20.92
N ILE A 163 -10.34 16.60 21.15
CA ILE A 163 -10.09 15.46 20.25
C ILE A 163 -10.95 14.28 20.67
N ILE A 164 -11.70 13.69 19.71
CA ILE A 164 -12.62 12.58 19.93
C ILE A 164 -12.28 11.40 19.03
N SER A 165 -12.20 10.19 19.59
CA SER A 165 -12.03 8.96 18.82
C SER A 165 -13.34 8.58 18.13
N ILE A 166 -13.37 8.63 16.78
CA ILE A 166 -14.56 8.37 15.96
C ILE A 166 -14.40 7.09 15.12
N GLY A 167 -13.15 6.67 14.83
CA GLY A 167 -12.88 5.48 14.04
C GLY A 167 -12.50 5.76 12.58
N SER A 168 -13.09 5.03 11.63
CA SER A 168 -12.70 5.06 10.21
C SER A 168 -12.92 6.43 9.54
N THR A 169 -12.34 6.63 8.36
CA THR A 169 -12.57 7.86 7.56
C THR A 169 -14.06 8.04 7.23
N GLU A 170 -14.74 6.95 6.92
CA GLU A 170 -16.18 6.96 6.60
C GLU A 170 -17.02 7.39 7.80
N THR A 171 -16.73 6.87 9.00
CA THR A 171 -17.45 7.27 10.23
C THR A 171 -17.16 8.72 10.60
N ARG A 172 -15.92 9.20 10.41
CA ARG A 172 -15.57 10.62 10.62
C ARG A 172 -16.30 11.55 9.64
N LEU A 173 -16.37 11.17 8.35
CA LEU A 173 -17.13 11.91 7.34
C LEU A 173 -18.62 11.98 7.71
N ALA A 174 -19.21 10.85 8.13
CA ALA A 174 -20.60 10.81 8.57
C ALA A 174 -20.85 11.71 9.78
N ALA A 175 -19.97 11.64 10.80
CA ALA A 175 -20.05 12.47 12.01
C ALA A 175 -19.91 13.99 11.69
N LEU A 176 -19.04 14.34 10.74
CA LEU A 176 -18.85 15.72 10.30
C LEU A 176 -20.09 16.25 9.55
N LYS A 177 -20.67 15.42 8.65
CA LYS A 177 -21.92 15.74 7.93
C LYS A 177 -23.12 15.88 8.88
N ALA A 178 -23.20 15.02 9.90
CA ALA A 178 -24.25 15.06 10.91
C ALA A 178 -24.07 16.21 11.91
N GLY A 179 -22.91 16.89 11.92
CA GLY A 179 -22.63 18.00 12.83
C GLY A 179 -22.29 17.58 14.26
N SER A 180 -22.03 16.31 14.52
CA SER A 180 -21.59 15.83 15.84
C SER A 180 -20.13 16.18 16.15
N ILE A 181 -19.36 16.57 15.13
CA ILE A 181 -18.02 17.13 15.22
C ILE A 181 -17.90 18.33 14.26
N GLU A 182 -16.95 19.23 14.52
CA GLU A 182 -16.74 20.42 13.70
C GLU A 182 -15.61 20.27 12.68
N ALA A 183 -14.67 19.33 12.93
CA ALA A 183 -13.53 19.06 12.06
C ALA A 183 -13.14 17.58 12.09
N ALA A 184 -12.55 17.08 11.01
CA ALA A 184 -11.94 15.76 10.96
C ALA A 184 -10.85 15.68 9.86
N PRO A 185 -9.72 15.00 10.11
CA PRO A 185 -8.82 14.56 9.07
C PRO A 185 -9.48 13.44 8.26
N LEU A 186 -9.59 13.61 6.96
CA LEU A 186 -10.10 12.60 6.04
C LEU A 186 -9.01 12.20 5.05
N THR A 187 -8.85 10.90 4.84
CA THR A 187 -7.97 10.39 3.76
C THR A 187 -8.59 10.65 2.40
N VAL A 188 -7.76 10.94 1.41
CA VAL A 188 -8.20 11.05 0.03
C VAL A 188 -8.69 9.65 -0.46
N PRO A 189 -9.85 9.55 -1.12
CA PRO A 189 -10.67 10.62 -1.73
C PRO A 189 -11.82 11.16 -0.88
N ALA A 190 -11.98 10.78 0.37
CA ALA A 190 -13.14 11.16 1.18
C ALA A 190 -13.25 12.69 1.43
N ASN A 191 -12.15 13.44 1.33
CA ASN A 191 -12.17 14.90 1.36
C ASN A 191 -13.03 15.49 0.23
N PHE A 192 -12.97 14.92 -0.99
CA PHE A 192 -13.80 15.39 -2.11
C PHE A 192 -15.28 15.12 -1.89
N LEU A 193 -15.62 13.97 -1.28
CA LEU A 193 -16.99 13.66 -0.88
C LEU A 193 -17.49 14.64 0.21
N ALA A 194 -16.58 15.10 1.07
CA ALA A 194 -16.86 16.12 2.07
C ALA A 194 -17.12 17.49 1.40
N GLU A 195 -16.28 17.87 0.43
CA GLU A 195 -16.42 19.13 -0.33
C GLU A 195 -17.73 19.15 -1.12
N ALA A 196 -18.08 18.05 -1.80
CA ALA A 196 -19.35 17.89 -2.47
C ALA A 196 -20.56 18.01 -1.52
N ALA A 197 -20.38 17.71 -0.24
CA ALA A 197 -21.39 17.90 0.80
C ALA A 197 -21.36 19.31 1.44
N GLY A 198 -20.58 20.28 0.87
CA GLY A 198 -20.49 21.66 1.34
C GLY A 198 -19.49 21.92 2.45
N LEU A 199 -18.75 20.89 2.89
CA LEU A 199 -17.67 21.05 3.88
C LEU A 199 -16.44 21.75 3.24
N LYS A 200 -15.53 22.26 4.05
CA LYS A 200 -14.36 23.01 3.59
C LYS A 200 -13.06 22.34 4.00
N SER A 201 -12.03 22.49 3.16
CA SER A 201 -10.66 22.09 3.46
C SER A 201 -9.91 23.23 4.17
N LEU A 202 -9.11 22.88 5.20
CA LEU A 202 -8.12 23.77 5.81
C LEU A 202 -6.67 23.36 5.51
N GLY A 203 -6.48 22.41 4.61
CA GLY A 203 -5.16 22.00 4.11
C GLY A 203 -4.74 20.58 4.47
N PHE A 204 -3.56 20.21 4.02
CA PHE A 204 -2.97 18.89 4.23
C PHE A 204 -2.37 18.74 5.62
N ILE A 205 -2.66 17.62 6.27
CA ILE A 205 -2.08 17.29 7.58
C ILE A 205 -0.67 16.73 7.41
N GLY A 206 -0.43 16.04 6.31
CA GLY A 206 0.86 15.41 6.01
C GLY A 206 2.03 16.38 6.01
N ASP A 207 1.81 17.65 5.68
CA ASP A 207 2.83 18.70 5.74
C ASP A 207 3.40 18.92 7.16
N TYR A 208 2.70 18.42 8.18
CA TYR A 208 3.05 18.59 9.60
C TYR A 208 3.39 17.28 10.30
N LEU A 209 3.25 16.14 9.62
CA LEU A 209 3.46 14.83 10.23
C LEU A 209 4.21 13.89 9.29
N PRO A 210 5.52 13.68 9.50
CA PRO A 210 6.23 12.62 8.82
C PRO A 210 5.64 11.27 9.26
N THR A 211 5.28 10.45 8.28
CA THR A 211 4.78 9.08 8.49
C THR A 211 5.01 8.26 7.23
N SER A 212 4.92 6.94 7.33
CA SER A 212 4.91 6.08 6.16
C SER A 212 3.47 5.88 5.68
N PHE A 213 3.25 5.91 4.37
CA PHE A 213 1.94 5.71 3.76
C PHE A 213 2.05 4.77 2.55
N GLY A 214 1.51 3.57 2.68
CA GLY A 214 1.70 2.49 1.71
C GLY A 214 3.12 1.93 1.71
N GLY A 215 3.33 0.86 0.95
CA GLY A 215 4.64 0.22 0.85
C GLY A 215 4.62 -1.27 1.18
N LEU A 216 5.71 -1.79 1.70
CA LEU A 216 5.80 -3.17 2.18
C LEU A 216 6.47 -3.21 3.54
N GLY A 217 5.67 -3.55 4.55
CA GLY A 217 6.15 -3.99 5.85
C GLY A 217 6.16 -5.51 5.94
N ILE A 218 7.14 -6.06 6.63
CA ILE A 218 7.27 -7.51 6.82
C ILE A 218 7.64 -7.87 8.26
N HIS A 219 7.28 -9.08 8.70
CA HIS A 219 8.02 -9.72 9.78
C HIS A 219 9.38 -10.20 9.25
N SER A 220 10.48 -9.96 9.98
CA SER A 220 11.85 -10.23 9.48
C SER A 220 12.11 -11.71 9.17
N ALA A 221 11.35 -12.63 9.77
CA ALA A 221 11.43 -14.05 9.45
C ALA A 221 11.19 -14.35 7.96
N ALA A 222 10.43 -13.50 7.26
CA ALA A 222 10.18 -13.64 5.83
C ALA A 222 11.47 -13.57 4.99
N LEU A 223 12.47 -12.77 5.42
CA LEU A 223 13.75 -12.64 4.71
C LEU A 223 14.51 -13.97 4.66
N ASN A 224 14.39 -14.81 5.70
CA ASN A 224 15.05 -16.11 5.76
C ASN A 224 14.18 -17.23 5.19
N ARG A 225 12.86 -17.21 5.45
CA ARG A 225 11.94 -18.29 5.03
C ARG A 225 11.58 -18.20 3.56
N GLU A 226 11.40 -17.00 3.03
CA GLU A 226 10.85 -16.75 1.70
C GLU A 226 11.55 -15.60 0.94
N PRO A 227 12.91 -15.59 0.85
CA PRO A 227 13.65 -14.45 0.29
C PRO A 227 13.22 -14.09 -1.13
N LYS A 228 12.91 -15.09 -1.96
CA LYS A 228 12.41 -14.86 -3.34
C LYS A 228 11.03 -14.22 -3.37
N VAL A 229 10.13 -14.58 -2.45
CA VAL A 229 8.81 -13.94 -2.32
C VAL A 229 8.96 -12.50 -1.87
N VAL A 230 9.84 -12.24 -0.91
CA VAL A 230 10.12 -10.88 -0.44
C VAL A 230 10.62 -10.00 -1.58
N GLU A 231 11.61 -10.46 -2.35
CA GLU A 231 12.15 -9.71 -3.50
C GLU A 231 11.07 -9.49 -4.58
N ALA A 232 10.27 -10.52 -4.88
CA ALA A 232 9.15 -10.41 -5.82
C ALA A 232 8.11 -9.38 -5.36
N LEU A 233 7.73 -9.37 -4.07
CA LEU A 233 6.77 -8.41 -3.54
C LEU A 233 7.30 -6.96 -3.61
N VAL A 234 8.58 -6.74 -3.34
CA VAL A 234 9.21 -5.43 -3.53
C VAL A 234 9.15 -5.03 -5.01
N ARG A 235 9.53 -5.93 -5.93
CA ARG A 235 9.51 -5.67 -7.38
C ARG A 235 8.10 -5.38 -7.89
N ILE A 236 7.11 -6.14 -7.46
CA ILE A 236 5.71 -5.93 -7.80
C ILE A 236 5.23 -4.56 -7.31
N GLY A 237 5.54 -4.21 -6.06
CA GLY A 237 5.15 -2.93 -5.48
C GLY A 237 5.77 -1.74 -6.21
N LEU A 238 7.08 -1.80 -6.51
CA LEU A 238 7.79 -0.74 -7.25
C LEU A 238 7.34 -0.63 -8.71
N LYS A 239 7.04 -1.74 -9.38
CA LYS A 239 6.39 -1.71 -10.71
C LYS A 239 5.02 -1.06 -10.64
N GLY A 240 4.21 -1.40 -9.65
CA GLY A 240 2.90 -0.76 -9.45
C GLY A 240 3.00 0.74 -9.15
N LEU A 241 4.01 1.16 -8.38
CA LEU A 241 4.28 2.57 -8.12
C LEU A 241 4.66 3.32 -9.42
N ARG A 242 5.49 2.72 -10.28
CA ARG A 242 5.83 3.29 -11.59
C ARG A 242 4.61 3.36 -12.52
N VAL A 243 3.81 2.29 -12.61
CA VAL A 243 2.53 2.31 -13.35
C VAL A 243 1.66 3.47 -12.86
N MET A 244 1.51 3.61 -11.55
CA MET A 244 0.72 4.69 -10.95
C MET A 244 1.21 6.08 -11.38
N LYS A 245 2.52 6.28 -11.50
CA LYS A 245 3.12 7.58 -11.82
C LYS A 245 3.21 7.85 -13.33
N GLN A 246 3.38 6.84 -14.15
CA GLN A 246 3.69 6.99 -15.59
C GLN A 246 2.49 6.73 -16.50
N ASP A 247 1.50 5.94 -16.06
CA ASP A 247 0.27 5.68 -16.80
C ASP A 247 -0.95 6.27 -16.06
N LYS A 248 -1.05 7.61 -16.12
CA LYS A 248 -2.15 8.36 -15.47
C LYS A 248 -3.51 7.84 -15.90
N ALA A 249 -3.72 7.56 -17.19
CA ALA A 249 -5.02 7.14 -17.71
C ALA A 249 -5.46 5.81 -17.09
N PHE A 250 -4.58 4.82 -17.07
CA PHE A 250 -4.83 3.53 -16.43
C PHE A 250 -5.03 3.65 -14.91
N ALA A 251 -4.19 4.44 -14.24
CA ALA A 251 -4.28 4.65 -12.81
C ALA A 251 -5.61 5.30 -12.42
N VAL A 252 -6.05 6.34 -13.15
CA VAL A 252 -7.33 7.03 -12.92
C VAL A 252 -8.53 6.11 -13.19
N ASP A 253 -8.54 5.38 -14.31
CA ASP A 253 -9.64 4.47 -14.64
C ASP A 253 -9.75 3.32 -13.61
N PHE A 254 -8.61 2.75 -13.19
CA PHE A 254 -8.58 1.76 -12.13
C PHE A 254 -9.06 2.34 -10.80
N MET A 255 -8.60 3.53 -10.42
CA MET A 255 -9.00 4.19 -9.18
C MET A 255 -10.51 4.47 -9.14
N ARG A 256 -11.12 4.84 -10.26
CA ARG A 256 -12.59 5.02 -10.37
C ARG A 256 -13.33 3.74 -9.99
N ALA A 257 -12.94 2.61 -10.57
CA ALA A 257 -13.55 1.31 -10.28
C ALA A 257 -13.28 0.87 -8.83
N PHE A 258 -12.04 1.04 -8.37
CA PHE A 258 -11.56 0.59 -7.07
C PHE A 258 -12.15 1.38 -5.89
N SER A 259 -12.25 2.72 -6.03
CA SER A 259 -12.75 3.62 -4.98
C SER A 259 -14.22 3.99 -5.15
N ASN A 260 -14.93 3.35 -6.09
CA ASN A 260 -16.32 3.69 -6.44
C ASN A 260 -16.53 5.20 -6.79
N LEU A 261 -15.50 5.83 -7.33
CA LEU A 261 -15.55 7.21 -7.83
C LEU A 261 -16.10 7.20 -9.24
N LYS A 262 -17.42 7.36 -9.38
CA LYS A 262 -18.09 7.30 -10.69
C LYS A 262 -17.65 8.45 -11.63
N ASP A 263 -17.40 9.62 -11.08
CA ASP A 263 -17.00 10.81 -11.81
C ASP A 263 -15.51 10.75 -12.18
N LYS A 264 -15.23 10.81 -13.50
CA LYS A 264 -13.87 10.79 -14.03
C LYS A 264 -13.08 12.05 -13.66
N ILE A 265 -13.73 13.21 -13.72
CA ILE A 265 -13.09 14.50 -13.40
C ILE A 265 -12.65 14.49 -11.95
N LEU A 266 -13.50 14.01 -11.05
CA LEU A 266 -13.16 13.86 -9.64
C LEU A 266 -11.98 12.89 -9.43
N ALA A 267 -11.96 11.78 -10.15
CA ALA A 267 -10.86 10.82 -10.05
C ALA A 267 -9.52 11.40 -10.55
N GLU A 268 -9.56 12.20 -11.64
CA GLU A 268 -8.39 12.93 -12.13
C GLU A 268 -7.89 13.96 -11.11
N GLN A 269 -8.80 14.70 -10.48
CA GLN A 269 -8.46 15.65 -9.41
C GLN A 269 -7.82 14.94 -8.19
N VAL A 270 -8.36 13.79 -7.79
CA VAL A 270 -7.77 12.95 -6.73
C VAL A 270 -6.36 12.53 -7.08
N TYR A 271 -6.17 12.05 -8.31
CA TYR A 271 -4.86 11.64 -8.80
C TYR A 271 -3.87 12.82 -8.80
N ASP A 272 -4.23 13.94 -9.42
CA ASP A 272 -3.35 15.11 -9.54
C ASP A 272 -2.99 15.72 -8.16
N LEU A 273 -3.93 15.68 -7.23
CA LEU A 273 -3.70 16.14 -5.86
C LEU A 273 -2.69 15.27 -5.11
N THR A 274 -2.66 13.97 -5.40
CA THR A 274 -1.95 13.01 -4.53
C THR A 274 -0.65 12.47 -5.12
N ILE A 275 -0.54 12.40 -6.45
CA ILE A 275 0.57 11.71 -7.10
C ILE A 275 1.95 12.29 -6.76
N GLY A 276 2.03 13.61 -6.58
CA GLY A 276 3.28 14.30 -6.21
C GLY A 276 3.81 13.96 -4.82
N TYR A 277 2.98 13.39 -3.95
CA TYR A 277 3.40 12.96 -2.61
C TYR A 277 3.98 11.55 -2.56
N PHE A 278 3.85 10.78 -3.65
CA PHE A 278 4.43 9.44 -3.73
C PHE A 278 5.91 9.50 -4.13
N THR A 279 6.70 8.66 -3.47
CA THR A 279 8.13 8.49 -3.79
C THR A 279 8.32 8.04 -5.25
N ASP A 280 9.50 8.30 -5.81
CA ASP A 280 9.80 7.85 -7.17
C ASP A 280 10.32 6.40 -7.20
N ASP A 281 10.98 5.99 -6.14
CA ASP A 281 11.72 4.73 -6.03
C ASP A 281 11.39 3.88 -4.81
N GLY A 282 10.44 4.32 -3.99
CA GLY A 282 10.05 3.60 -2.77
C GLY A 282 11.01 3.76 -1.60
N VAL A 283 11.97 4.70 -1.67
CA VAL A 283 13.02 4.90 -0.66
C VAL A 283 12.85 6.27 0.00
N LEU A 284 13.00 6.31 1.31
CA LEU A 284 13.02 7.53 2.09
C LEU A 284 14.45 7.94 2.44
N SER A 285 14.71 9.24 2.52
CA SER A 285 15.97 9.77 3.04
C SER A 285 16.19 9.36 4.51
N GLU A 286 17.43 9.36 4.96
CA GLU A 286 17.77 9.04 6.37
C GLU A 286 17.06 9.98 7.34
N LYS A 287 16.90 11.26 6.96
CA LYS A 287 16.17 12.24 7.76
C LYS A 287 14.70 11.85 7.91
N GLU A 288 14.02 11.50 6.82
CA GLU A 288 12.61 11.07 6.85
C GLU A 288 12.44 9.80 7.68
N GLN A 289 13.33 8.81 7.50
CA GLN A 289 13.33 7.58 8.30
C GLN A 289 13.43 7.90 9.80
N LYS A 290 14.36 8.76 10.19
CA LYS A 290 14.56 9.18 11.58
C LYS A 290 13.32 9.89 12.12
N ASP A 291 12.80 10.88 11.38
CA ASP A 291 11.63 11.66 11.78
C ASP A 291 10.40 10.75 12.00
N ILE A 292 10.19 9.78 11.11
CA ILE A 292 9.10 8.80 11.22
C ILE A 292 9.27 7.89 12.44
N LEU A 293 10.48 7.38 12.68
CA LEU A 293 10.75 6.53 13.85
C LEU A 293 10.57 7.28 15.16
N GLU A 294 11.05 8.52 15.25
CA GLU A 294 10.84 9.39 16.42
C GLU A 294 9.35 9.65 16.67
N MET A 295 8.59 9.90 15.61
CA MET A 295 7.15 10.11 15.72
C MET A 295 6.43 8.85 16.21
N ALA A 296 6.76 7.68 15.64
CA ALA A 296 6.20 6.40 16.07
C ALA A 296 6.55 6.09 17.52
N GLY A 297 7.77 6.41 17.96
CA GLY A 297 8.18 6.28 19.36
C GLY A 297 7.35 7.13 20.31
N LYS A 298 7.10 8.39 19.94
CA LYS A 298 6.24 9.30 20.71
C LYS A 298 4.79 8.77 20.77
N GLU A 299 4.26 8.28 19.65
CA GLU A 299 2.91 7.69 19.60
C GLU A 299 2.78 6.48 20.53
N LEU A 300 3.80 5.62 20.54
CA LEU A 300 3.81 4.39 21.32
C LEU A 300 4.35 4.56 22.73
N LYS A 301 4.79 5.79 23.11
CA LYS A 301 5.41 6.10 24.40
C LYS A 301 6.63 5.22 24.69
N VAL A 302 7.44 4.95 23.66
CA VAL A 302 8.68 4.18 23.78
C VAL A 302 9.82 5.14 24.14
N GLU A 303 10.38 4.98 25.34
CA GLU A 303 11.49 5.80 25.86
C GLU A 303 12.88 5.27 25.46
N LYS A 304 12.94 4.04 24.94
CA LYS A 304 14.22 3.41 24.55
C LYS A 304 14.69 3.90 23.18
N SER A 305 16.01 3.80 22.95
CA SER A 305 16.60 4.04 21.64
C SER A 305 15.91 3.17 20.58
N ILE A 306 15.34 3.81 19.56
CA ILE A 306 14.64 3.11 18.49
C ILE A 306 15.67 2.56 17.50
N ASN A 307 15.53 1.28 17.15
CA ASN A 307 16.40 0.63 16.18
C ASN A 307 16.21 1.26 14.78
N PRO A 308 17.24 1.91 14.19
CA PRO A 308 17.15 2.46 12.84
C PRO A 308 16.98 1.36 11.77
N GLY A 309 17.34 0.11 12.08
CA GLY A 309 17.21 -1.03 11.16
C GLY A 309 15.76 -1.50 10.90
N VAL A 310 14.75 -0.77 11.39
CA VAL A 310 13.35 -0.95 10.99
C VAL A 310 13.18 -0.66 9.49
N PHE A 311 13.86 0.32 8.95
CA PHE A 311 13.92 0.54 7.52
C PHE A 311 15.08 -0.22 6.90
N ASP A 312 14.80 -1.03 5.86
CA ASP A 312 15.80 -1.77 5.10
C ASP A 312 15.47 -1.70 3.60
N PHE A 313 15.95 -0.66 2.96
CA PHE A 313 15.72 -0.41 1.53
C PHE A 313 16.74 -1.09 0.60
N SER A 314 17.55 -2.03 1.10
CA SER A 314 18.58 -2.70 0.30
C SER A 314 18.01 -3.41 -0.92
N ILE A 315 16.88 -4.15 -0.71
CA ILE A 315 16.18 -4.86 -1.78
C ILE A 315 15.52 -3.86 -2.75
N ALA A 316 14.90 -2.79 -2.25
CA ALA A 316 14.30 -1.77 -3.12
C ALA A 316 15.35 -1.10 -4.01
N ARG A 317 16.52 -0.75 -3.46
CA ARG A 317 17.62 -0.18 -4.24
C ARG A 317 18.16 -1.14 -5.31
N LYS A 318 18.28 -2.44 -4.98
CA LYS A 318 18.64 -3.49 -5.94
C LYS A 318 17.61 -3.57 -7.07
N VAL A 319 16.34 -3.74 -6.72
CA VAL A 319 15.24 -3.86 -7.68
C VAL A 319 15.12 -2.62 -8.58
N ASN A 320 15.34 -1.42 -8.04
CA ASN A 320 15.31 -0.19 -8.85
C ASN A 320 16.42 -0.16 -9.91
N LYS A 321 17.61 -0.71 -9.62
CA LYS A 321 18.66 -0.88 -10.63
C LYS A 321 18.23 -1.84 -11.73
N ASP A 322 17.61 -2.97 -11.36
CA ASP A 322 17.10 -3.97 -12.32
C ASP A 322 15.96 -3.40 -13.19
N LEU A 323 15.20 -2.44 -12.65
CA LEU A 323 14.11 -1.76 -13.33
C LEU A 323 14.51 -0.44 -14.03
N ALA A 324 15.80 -0.12 -14.16
CA ALA A 324 16.25 1.18 -14.69
C ALA A 324 15.68 1.49 -16.09
N ASN A 325 15.57 0.47 -16.95
CA ASN A 325 15.04 0.58 -18.32
C ASN A 325 13.65 -0.06 -18.47
N TRP A 326 12.99 -0.36 -17.36
CA TRP A 326 11.66 -0.96 -17.41
C TRP A 326 10.58 0.12 -17.53
N GLU A 327 9.70 -0.05 -18.51
CA GLU A 327 8.52 0.79 -18.73
C GLU A 327 7.24 -0.01 -18.43
N PRO A 328 6.17 0.62 -17.90
CA PRO A 328 4.92 -0.03 -17.51
C PRO A 328 4.06 -0.53 -18.67
#